data_0a7d106efead80e5325f6b438b416423
#
_entry.id   0a7d106efead80e5325f6b438b416423
#
_cell.length_a   1.000
_cell.length_b   1.000
_cell.length_c   1.000
_cell.angle_alpha   90.00
_cell.angle_beta   90.00
_cell.angle_gamma   90.00
#
_symmetry.space_group_name_H-M   'P 1'
#
loop_
_entity.id
_entity.type
_entity.pdbx_description
1 polymer ?
#
loop_
_entity_poly.entity_id
_entity_poly.type
_entity_poly.pdbx_seq_one_letter_code
_entity_poly.pdbx_strand_id
1 'polypeptide(L)'
;MKLVLALCLLGCTSTVFSQDTSLPAPSSQDTQVDTAPSPITDLGDEYENSIKLLQNRFRIDYNVKEVSMIFFREYGSAPVVLVRPDGSKLFQGRVDETYVKWFDADTFDMITIENPMPGPWQAVGQVNPASRV
;
A
#
# COMPACT_ATOMS: atom_id res chain seq x y z
N MET A 1 19.04 -24.21 64.12
CA MET A 1 19.46 -25.53 64.58
C MET A 1 19.74 -26.42 63.39
N LYS A 2 21.04 -26.89 63.32
CA LYS A 2 21.58 -28.06 62.60
C LYS A 2 21.45 -28.00 61.06
N LEU A 3 22.45 -27.59 60.25
CA LEU A 3 23.77 -28.21 60.04
C LEU A 3 23.70 -29.70 59.68
N VAL A 4 23.87 -30.09 58.45
CA VAL A 4 24.70 -31.19 57.99
C VAL A 4 25.24 -30.97 56.62
N LEU A 5 26.53 -30.94 56.55
CA LEU A 5 27.49 -30.93 55.51
C LEU A 5 27.63 -32.36 54.93
N ALA A 6 27.73 -32.53 53.61
CA ALA A 6 28.39 -33.71 53.06
C ALA A 6 29.03 -33.38 51.72
N LEU A 7 30.28 -33.32 51.76
CA LEU A 7 31.32 -33.25 50.72
C LEU A 7 31.49 -34.64 50.09
N CYS A 8 31.53 -34.77 48.79
CA CYS A 8 32.25 -35.86 48.11
C CYS A 8 32.82 -35.39 46.76
N LEU A 9 34.11 -35.44 46.78
CA LEU A 9 35.06 -35.24 45.68
C LEU A 9 35.20 -36.50 44.80
N LEU A 10 35.75 -36.30 43.66
CA LEU A 10 36.55 -37.13 42.76
C LEU A 10 35.86 -37.78 41.56
N GLY A 11 36.44 -37.46 40.40
CA GLY A 11 36.43 -38.32 39.24
C GLY A 11 36.78 -37.59 37.94
N CYS A 12 38.06 -37.33 37.79
CA CYS A 12 38.69 -36.87 36.54
C CYS A 12 38.68 -38.00 35.50
N THR A 13 38.23 -37.76 34.27
CA THR A 13 38.87 -38.40 33.09
C THR A 13 38.55 -37.57 31.85
N SER A 14 39.62 -37.06 31.28
CA SER A 14 39.74 -36.48 29.96
C SER A 14 39.58 -37.56 28.87
N THR A 15 38.71 -37.35 27.92
CA THR A 15 38.88 -37.97 26.60
C THR A 15 38.63 -36.91 25.55
N VAL A 16 39.73 -36.52 24.96
CA VAL A 16 39.78 -35.81 23.67
C VAL A 16 39.25 -36.75 22.59
N PHE A 17 38.23 -36.40 21.91
CA PHE A 17 37.84 -37.00 20.65
C PHE A 17 37.70 -35.90 19.64
N SER A 18 38.77 -35.78 18.82
CA SER A 18 38.71 -35.09 17.55
C SER A 18 37.86 -35.91 16.61
N GLN A 19 36.77 -35.41 16.18
CA GLN A 19 36.15 -35.81 14.93
C GLN A 19 35.77 -34.58 14.11
N ASP A 20 36.60 -34.40 13.13
CA ASP A 20 36.33 -33.72 11.90
C ASP A 20 35.08 -34.36 11.25
N THR A 21 34.02 -33.62 11.14
CA THR A 21 32.93 -34.01 10.29
C THR A 21 32.25 -32.75 9.80
N SER A 22 32.45 -32.51 8.53
CA SER A 22 31.77 -31.61 7.61
C SER A 22 30.44 -31.04 8.12
N LEU A 23 30.45 -29.72 8.19
CA LEU A 23 29.25 -28.89 8.32
C LEU A 23 28.20 -29.26 7.25
N PRO A 24 26.98 -29.57 7.61
CA PRO A 24 25.89 -29.37 6.70
C PRO A 24 25.70 -27.86 6.52
N ALA A 25 25.58 -27.43 5.29
CA ALA A 25 25.25 -26.08 4.91
C ALA A 25 24.04 -25.57 5.72
N PRO A 26 24.05 -24.32 6.15
CA PRO A 26 22.87 -23.74 6.77
C PRO A 26 21.75 -23.79 5.73
N SER A 27 20.73 -24.57 6.02
CA SER A 27 19.46 -24.42 5.35
C SER A 27 19.08 -22.95 5.45
N SER A 28 18.90 -22.33 4.32
CA SER A 28 18.31 -21.02 4.17
C SER A 28 17.02 -21.02 4.98
N GLN A 29 17.07 -20.40 6.14
CA GLN A 29 15.86 -19.92 6.74
C GLN A 29 15.33 -18.87 5.78
N ASP A 30 14.31 -19.21 5.03
CA ASP A 30 13.39 -18.24 4.48
C ASP A 30 12.95 -17.35 5.65
N THR A 31 13.67 -16.29 5.84
CA THR A 31 13.14 -15.12 6.52
C THR A 31 12.05 -14.65 5.56
N GLN A 32 10.82 -15.10 5.79
CA GLN A 32 9.68 -14.36 5.33
C GLN A 32 9.82 -12.98 5.94
N VAL A 33 10.46 -12.11 5.19
CA VAL A 33 10.29 -10.69 5.34
C VAL A 33 8.82 -10.50 5.04
N ASP A 34 8.05 -10.28 6.08
CA ASP A 34 6.70 -9.76 6.00
C ASP A 34 6.85 -8.36 5.38
N THR A 35 7.02 -8.37 4.07
CA THR A 35 7.09 -7.15 3.27
C THR A 35 5.66 -6.69 3.20
N ALA A 36 5.29 -5.80 4.10
CA ALA A 36 4.10 -5.00 3.93
C ALA A 36 4.11 -4.52 2.47
N PRO A 37 3.02 -4.71 1.73
CA PRO A 37 3.00 -4.34 0.31
C PRO A 37 3.45 -2.89 0.20
N SER A 38 4.51 -2.66 -0.57
CA SER A 38 4.98 -1.31 -0.83
C SER A 38 3.82 -0.51 -1.40
N PRO A 39 3.54 0.69 -0.88
CA PRO A 39 2.46 1.50 -1.41
C PRO A 39 2.71 1.73 -2.90
N ILE A 40 1.69 1.56 -3.72
CA ILE A 40 1.73 1.93 -5.13
C ILE A 40 1.90 3.45 -5.17
N THR A 41 3.02 3.92 -5.67
CA THR A 41 3.35 5.36 -5.73
C THR A 41 3.47 5.88 -7.17
N ASP A 42 3.58 4.99 -8.12
CA ASP A 42 3.65 5.30 -9.55
C ASP A 42 3.11 4.11 -10.35
N LEU A 43 2.37 4.42 -11.41
CA LEU A 43 1.82 3.43 -12.34
C LEU A 43 2.74 3.17 -13.53
N GLY A 44 3.85 3.90 -13.66
CA GLY A 44 4.73 3.82 -14.83
C GLY A 44 4.08 4.37 -16.10
N ASP A 45 4.68 4.06 -17.26
CA ASP A 45 4.22 4.54 -18.56
C ASP A 45 3.20 3.58 -19.24
N GLU A 46 2.72 2.57 -18.50
CA GLU A 46 1.86 1.51 -19.07
C GLU A 46 0.42 1.96 -19.34
N TYR A 47 0.02 3.13 -18.86
CA TYR A 47 -1.31 3.68 -19.10
C TYR A 47 -1.31 4.61 -20.32
N GLU A 48 -1.38 4.01 -21.47
CA GLU A 48 -1.71 4.75 -22.68
C GLU A 48 -3.05 5.48 -22.48
N ASN A 49 -3.12 6.75 -22.87
CA ASN A 49 -4.29 7.62 -22.71
C ASN A 49 -4.58 8.15 -21.30
N SER A 50 -3.69 7.97 -20.33
CA SER A 50 -3.86 8.60 -19.04
C SER A 50 -3.47 10.07 -19.06
N ILE A 51 -4.22 10.91 -18.33
CA ILE A 51 -4.01 12.35 -18.23
C ILE A 51 -3.39 12.69 -16.88
N LYS A 52 -2.30 13.46 -16.89
CA LYS A 52 -1.73 14.05 -15.68
C LYS A 52 -2.63 15.20 -15.19
N LEU A 53 -2.81 15.26 -13.88
CA LEU A 53 -3.54 16.36 -13.26
C LEU A 53 -2.74 17.67 -13.34
N LEU A 54 -3.39 18.73 -13.73
CA LEU A 54 -2.84 20.08 -13.66
C LEU A 54 -3.43 20.81 -12.45
N GLN A 55 -2.63 21.02 -11.40
CA GLN A 55 -3.10 21.61 -10.14
C GLN A 55 -4.36 20.89 -9.58
N ASN A 56 -4.32 19.56 -9.57
CA ASN A 56 -5.43 18.71 -9.16
C ASN A 56 -6.72 18.90 -9.99
N ARG A 57 -6.59 19.38 -11.21
CA ARG A 57 -7.71 19.58 -12.15
C ARG A 57 -7.51 18.74 -13.39
N PHE A 58 -8.62 18.28 -13.94
CA PHE A 58 -8.69 17.56 -15.21
C PHE A 58 -10.01 17.87 -15.89
N ARG A 59 -10.11 17.53 -17.16
CA ARG A 59 -11.33 17.73 -17.94
C ARG A 59 -11.78 16.39 -18.50
N ILE A 60 -13.08 16.15 -18.39
CA ILE A 60 -13.73 15.01 -19.03
C ILE A 60 -14.48 15.56 -20.26
N ASP A 61 -14.25 14.93 -21.40
CA ASP A 61 -14.88 15.32 -22.65
C ASP A 61 -16.28 14.73 -22.78
N TYR A 62 -17.03 15.21 -23.77
CA TYR A 62 -18.35 14.69 -24.08
C TYR A 62 -18.26 13.25 -24.59
N ASN A 63 -19.30 12.47 -24.33
CA ASN A 63 -19.45 11.07 -24.75
C ASN A 63 -18.47 10.07 -24.10
N VAL A 64 -17.78 10.44 -23.05
CA VAL A 64 -17.04 9.49 -22.23
C VAL A 64 -18.04 8.61 -21.50
N LYS A 65 -17.92 7.29 -21.72
CA LYS A 65 -18.81 6.30 -21.09
C LYS A 65 -18.38 5.97 -19.66
N GLU A 66 -17.09 5.93 -19.44
CA GLU A 66 -16.51 5.60 -18.16
C GLU A 66 -15.17 6.33 -18.03
N VAL A 67 -14.87 6.74 -16.82
CA VAL A 67 -13.56 7.27 -16.44
C VAL A 67 -13.07 6.56 -15.18
N SER A 68 -11.84 6.12 -15.22
CA SER A 68 -11.14 5.57 -14.05
C SER A 68 -10.02 6.51 -13.64
N MET A 69 -9.94 6.79 -12.36
CA MET A 69 -9.00 7.74 -11.78
C MET A 69 -8.24 7.06 -10.64
N ILE A 70 -6.96 7.37 -10.53
CA ILE A 70 -6.17 6.98 -9.37
C ILE A 70 -5.47 8.19 -8.78
N PHE A 71 -5.72 8.45 -7.51
CA PHE A 71 -5.15 9.56 -6.75
C PHE A 71 -4.24 9.01 -5.68
N PHE A 72 -2.95 9.15 -5.87
CA PHE A 72 -1.98 8.80 -4.84
C PHE A 72 -1.96 9.86 -3.75
N ARG A 73 -1.93 9.42 -2.51
CA ARG A 73 -1.97 10.25 -1.30
C ARG A 73 -0.83 9.90 -0.35
N GLU A 74 -0.54 10.79 0.57
CA GLU A 74 0.31 10.45 1.71
C GLU A 74 -0.43 9.47 2.64
N TYR A 75 0.31 8.55 3.22
CA TYR A 75 -0.21 7.58 4.18
C TYR A 75 -1.00 8.26 5.30
N GLY A 76 -2.20 7.79 5.58
CA GLY A 76 -3.08 8.32 6.63
C GLY A 76 -3.74 9.66 6.32
N SER A 77 -3.57 10.22 5.10
CA SER A 77 -4.34 11.40 4.68
C SER A 77 -5.80 11.03 4.39
N ALA A 78 -6.69 12.01 4.50
CA ALA A 78 -8.09 11.81 4.19
C ALA A 78 -8.32 11.48 2.71
N PRO A 79 -9.35 10.68 2.35
CA PRO A 79 -9.75 10.45 0.97
C PRO A 79 -9.96 11.75 0.20
N VAL A 80 -9.71 11.72 -1.10
CA VAL A 80 -9.92 12.89 -1.95
C VAL A 80 -11.42 13.25 -2.02
N VAL A 81 -11.70 14.50 -2.29
CA VAL A 81 -13.06 14.97 -2.62
C VAL A 81 -13.06 15.39 -4.08
N LEU A 82 -13.96 14.84 -4.89
CA LEU A 82 -14.11 15.25 -6.28
C LEU A 82 -15.14 16.37 -6.39
N VAL A 83 -14.77 17.45 -7.05
CA VAL A 83 -15.69 18.55 -7.41
C VAL A 83 -16.06 18.41 -8.86
N ARG A 84 -17.34 18.30 -9.13
CA ARG A 84 -17.92 18.19 -10.49
C ARG A 84 -17.96 19.54 -11.21
N PRO A 85 -18.18 19.55 -12.52
CA PRO A 85 -18.34 20.79 -13.28
C PRO A 85 -19.47 21.71 -12.81
N ASP A 86 -20.52 21.16 -12.21
CA ASP A 86 -21.62 21.91 -11.62
C ASP A 86 -21.34 22.43 -10.18
N GLY A 87 -20.15 22.18 -9.66
CA GLY A 87 -19.74 22.55 -8.31
C GLY A 87 -20.18 21.57 -7.22
N SER A 88 -20.96 20.56 -7.53
CA SER A 88 -21.32 19.52 -6.55
C SER A 88 -20.12 18.66 -6.19
N LYS A 89 -20.14 18.06 -5.01
CA LYS A 89 -19.02 17.30 -4.46
C LYS A 89 -19.38 15.84 -4.30
N LEU A 90 -18.44 14.98 -4.69
CA LEU A 90 -18.45 13.55 -4.40
C LEU A 90 -17.52 13.27 -3.23
N PHE A 91 -18.01 12.53 -2.27
CA PHE A 91 -17.26 12.05 -1.11
C PHE A 91 -17.30 10.53 -1.08
N GLN A 92 -16.22 9.91 -0.70
CA GLN A 92 -16.24 8.50 -0.34
C GLN A 92 -17.36 8.23 0.70
N GLY A 93 -18.11 7.15 0.52
CA GLY A 93 -19.23 6.80 1.40
C GLY A 93 -20.51 7.66 1.28
N ARG A 94 -20.55 8.61 0.33
CA ARG A 94 -21.76 9.38 -0.05
C ARG A 94 -21.98 9.39 -1.55
N VAL A 95 -21.50 8.37 -2.23
CA VAL A 95 -21.70 8.18 -3.67
C VAL A 95 -22.82 7.19 -3.91
N ASP A 96 -23.49 7.31 -5.04
CA ASP A 96 -24.37 6.27 -5.53
C ASP A 96 -23.53 5.18 -6.18
N GLU A 97 -23.42 4.03 -5.52
CA GLU A 97 -22.61 2.90 -5.95
C GLU A 97 -23.08 2.28 -7.28
N THR A 98 -24.25 2.68 -7.78
CA THR A 98 -24.77 2.24 -9.06
C THR A 98 -23.91 2.75 -10.22
N TYR A 99 -23.35 3.96 -10.12
CA TYR A 99 -22.56 4.58 -11.17
C TYR A 99 -21.19 5.10 -10.73
N VAL A 100 -20.86 5.04 -9.43
CA VAL A 100 -19.56 5.42 -8.89
C VAL A 100 -19.02 4.29 -8.04
N LYS A 101 -17.89 3.73 -8.45
CA LYS A 101 -17.14 2.75 -7.66
C LYS A 101 -15.96 3.47 -7.03
N TRP A 102 -15.85 3.41 -5.72
CA TRP A 102 -14.79 4.05 -4.97
C TRP A 102 -14.07 3.04 -4.08
N PHE A 103 -12.81 2.85 -4.36
CA PHE A 103 -11.91 2.06 -3.52
C PHE A 103 -10.92 3.01 -2.84
N ASP A 104 -10.94 3.03 -1.53
CA ASP A 104 -10.07 3.82 -0.68
C ASP A 104 -9.05 2.90 -0.01
N ALA A 105 -7.77 3.18 -0.24
CA ALA A 105 -6.65 2.54 0.43
C ALA A 105 -5.88 3.59 1.25
N ASP A 106 -4.94 3.15 2.07
CA ASP A 106 -4.16 4.03 2.94
C ASP A 106 -3.35 5.10 2.20
N THR A 107 -2.96 4.81 0.94
CA THR A 107 -2.07 5.66 0.14
C THR A 107 -2.65 6.05 -1.22
N PHE A 108 -3.83 5.58 -1.57
CA PHE A 108 -4.47 5.97 -2.83
C PHE A 108 -5.99 5.78 -2.80
N ASP A 109 -6.68 6.56 -3.61
CA ASP A 109 -8.08 6.36 -3.99
C ASP A 109 -8.16 5.94 -5.45
N MET A 110 -8.89 4.88 -5.73
CA MET A 110 -9.27 4.49 -7.09
C MET A 110 -10.76 4.69 -7.28
N ILE A 111 -11.12 5.50 -8.27
CA ILE A 111 -12.50 5.92 -8.50
C ILE A 111 -12.86 5.65 -9.94
N THR A 112 -13.93 4.93 -10.16
CA THR A 112 -14.51 4.72 -11.51
C THR A 112 -15.90 5.32 -11.55
N ILE A 113 -16.18 6.14 -12.55
CA ILE A 113 -17.46 6.81 -12.76
C ILE A 113 -18.01 6.43 -14.12
N GLU A 114 -19.23 5.90 -14.16
CA GLU A 114 -19.95 5.62 -15.38
C GLU A 114 -20.73 6.86 -15.82
N ASN A 115 -20.70 7.16 -17.12
CA ASN A 115 -21.32 8.32 -17.74
C ASN A 115 -21.02 9.63 -16.98
N PRO A 116 -19.75 9.98 -16.81
CA PRO A 116 -19.36 11.14 -16.03
C PRO A 116 -19.84 12.42 -16.66
N MET A 117 -20.13 13.44 -15.86
CA MET A 117 -20.48 14.77 -16.34
C MET A 117 -19.31 15.36 -17.13
N PRO A 118 -19.52 15.81 -18.39
CA PRO A 118 -18.47 16.45 -19.15
C PRO A 118 -18.12 17.82 -18.58
N GLY A 119 -16.87 18.21 -18.67
CA GLY A 119 -16.39 19.51 -18.22
C GLY A 119 -15.22 19.43 -17.24
N PRO A 120 -14.89 20.54 -16.57
CA PRO A 120 -13.77 20.61 -15.65
C PRO A 120 -14.11 19.98 -14.31
N TRP A 121 -13.25 19.07 -13.87
CA TRP A 121 -13.29 18.43 -12.56
C TRP A 121 -12.10 18.86 -11.72
N GLN A 122 -12.22 18.75 -10.40
CA GLN A 122 -11.14 19.01 -9.48
C GLN A 122 -11.10 17.96 -8.38
N ALA A 123 -9.89 17.44 -8.11
CA ALA A 123 -9.63 16.63 -6.92
C ALA A 123 -9.15 17.56 -5.79
N VAL A 124 -9.78 17.48 -4.64
CA VAL A 124 -9.43 18.26 -3.44
C VAL A 124 -8.88 17.31 -2.39
N GLY A 125 -7.65 17.55 -1.95
CA GLY A 125 -6.94 16.70 -0.99
C GLY A 125 -5.43 16.79 -1.20
N GLN A 126 -4.70 15.98 -0.46
CA GLN A 126 -3.26 15.83 -0.63
C GLN A 126 -2.97 14.82 -1.74
N VAL A 127 -2.96 15.30 -2.97
CA VAL A 127 -2.81 14.48 -4.17
C VAL A 127 -1.37 14.55 -4.67
N ASN A 128 -0.76 13.37 -4.85
CA ASN A 128 0.58 13.25 -5.39
C ASN A 128 0.57 13.55 -6.92
N PRO A 129 1.62 14.21 -7.47
CA PRO A 129 1.76 14.45 -8.91
C PRO A 129 1.77 13.18 -9.80
N ALA A 130 2.03 12.01 -9.24
CA ALA A 130 1.92 10.73 -9.95
C ALA A 130 0.49 10.30 -10.26
N SER A 131 -0.53 10.95 -9.67
CA SER A 131 -1.95 10.65 -9.89
C SER A 131 -2.36 10.81 -11.37
N ARG A 132 -3.32 9.99 -11.80
CA ARG A 132 -3.78 9.90 -13.20
C ARG A 132 -5.31 9.84 -13.29
N VAL A 133 -5.81 10.22 -14.44
CA VAL A 133 -7.22 10.11 -14.85
C VAL A 133 -7.28 9.46 -16.22
#